data_8d4cfec1ab1b48873dc51c1b7aa1c75a
#
_entry.id   8d4cfec1ab1b48873dc51c1b7aa1c75a
#
_cell.length_a   1.000
_cell.length_b   1.000
_cell.length_c   1.000
_cell.angle_alpha   90.00
_cell.angle_beta   90.00
_cell.angle_gamma   90.00
#
_symmetry.space_group_name_H-M   'P 1'
#
loop_
_entity.id
_entity.type
_entity.pdbx_description
1 polymer ?
#
loop_
_entity_poly.entity_id
_entity_poly.type
_entity_poly.pdbx_seq_one_letter_code
_entity_poly.pdbx_strand_id
1 'polypeptide(L)'
;ETMTRARDMGANLLEWRLDVTREPKVESVLQQAPLPVIATVRPSEHGGHFDGSKEEQLGLLLRAAAGGSSYVDWEFRKEEDLPDELAGMRERVILSYHNFQETPPDNTLESLFNEMAAIKAGVVKVVTLAQKMEDNLSVLNLIGQGRKQGVKVVAFCLGSLGRISRVACLLVGGAFTYAALERGAEAAPGQFTLPEMHRLLEMLQ
;
A
#
# COMPACT_ATOMS: atom_id res chain seq x y z
N GLU A 1 -17.58 -11.42 7.08
CA GLU A 1 -17.04 -12.02 8.33
C GLU A 1 -15.60 -11.55 8.57
N THR A 2 -14.66 -11.79 7.66
CA THR A 2 -13.24 -11.40 7.80
C THR A 2 -13.07 -9.89 8.01
N MET A 3 -13.75 -9.05 7.25
CA MET A 3 -13.69 -7.59 7.38
C MET A 3 -14.23 -7.09 8.74
N THR A 4 -15.31 -7.72 9.24
CA THR A 4 -15.86 -7.42 10.56
C THR A 4 -14.89 -7.80 11.67
N ARG A 5 -14.27 -9.00 11.56
CA ARG A 5 -13.22 -9.44 12.48
C ARG A 5 -12.05 -8.46 12.51
N ALA A 6 -11.60 -7.95 11.36
CA ALA A 6 -10.52 -6.97 11.28
C ALA A 6 -10.87 -5.68 12.04
N ARG A 7 -12.09 -5.15 11.86
CA ARG A 7 -12.59 -4.00 12.60
C ARG A 7 -12.58 -4.26 14.11
N ASP A 8 -13.11 -5.39 14.53
CA ASP A 8 -13.24 -5.74 15.96
C ASP A 8 -11.86 -5.96 16.61
N MET A 9 -10.85 -6.27 15.83
CA MET A 9 -9.44 -6.32 16.25
C MET A 9 -8.72 -4.96 16.18
N GLY A 10 -9.40 -3.87 15.80
CA GLY A 10 -8.88 -2.50 15.81
C GLY A 10 -8.25 -2.03 14.51
N ALA A 11 -8.48 -2.69 13.37
CA ALA A 11 -8.12 -2.14 12.08
C ALA A 11 -8.90 -0.85 11.80
N ASN A 12 -8.27 0.11 11.13
CA ASN A 12 -8.90 1.38 10.73
C ASN A 12 -9.13 1.46 9.22
N LEU A 13 -8.45 0.61 8.44
CA LEU A 13 -8.46 0.56 6.99
C LEU A 13 -8.28 -0.90 6.57
N LEU A 14 -8.97 -1.31 5.52
CA LEU A 14 -8.87 -2.66 4.95
C LEU A 14 -8.22 -2.60 3.59
N GLU A 15 -7.38 -3.56 3.25
CA GLU A 15 -6.98 -3.80 1.87
C GLU A 15 -7.71 -5.05 1.35
N TRP A 16 -8.41 -4.89 0.23
CA TRP A 16 -9.02 -6.00 -0.47
C TRP A 16 -8.27 -6.31 -1.75
N ARG A 17 -7.63 -7.48 -1.77
CA ARG A 17 -6.88 -8.02 -2.90
C ARG A 17 -7.85 -8.67 -3.89
N LEU A 18 -8.25 -7.92 -4.91
CA LEU A 18 -9.16 -8.38 -5.96
C LEU A 18 -8.48 -9.42 -6.89
N ASP A 19 -7.17 -9.34 -7.02
CA ASP A 19 -6.37 -10.27 -7.82
C ASP A 19 -6.34 -11.73 -7.29
N VAL A 20 -6.70 -11.96 -6.02
CA VAL A 20 -6.84 -13.30 -5.45
C VAL A 20 -8.31 -13.72 -5.26
N THR A 21 -9.25 -12.85 -5.64
CA THR A 21 -10.68 -13.10 -5.44
C THR A 21 -11.30 -13.62 -6.73
N ARG A 22 -11.85 -14.83 -6.71
CA ARG A 22 -12.60 -15.40 -7.84
C ARG A 22 -13.96 -14.70 -7.93
N GLU A 23 -14.31 -14.18 -9.14
CA GLU A 23 -15.60 -13.54 -9.44
C GLU A 23 -16.06 -12.56 -8.34
N PRO A 24 -15.33 -11.49 -8.07
CA PRO A 24 -15.63 -10.59 -6.98
C PRO A 24 -16.98 -9.87 -7.21
N LYS A 25 -17.91 -10.03 -6.28
CA LYS A 25 -19.13 -9.21 -6.20
C LYS A 25 -18.79 -7.85 -5.62
N VAL A 26 -18.01 -7.06 -6.36
CA VAL A 26 -17.30 -5.86 -5.89
C VAL A 26 -18.22 -4.92 -5.17
N GLU A 27 -19.33 -4.55 -5.81
CA GLU A 27 -20.27 -3.54 -5.31
C GLU A 27 -20.93 -3.99 -3.99
N SER A 28 -21.40 -5.25 -3.94
CA SER A 28 -22.12 -5.76 -2.76
C SER A 28 -21.20 -5.96 -1.55
N VAL A 29 -19.93 -6.27 -1.77
CA VAL A 29 -18.96 -6.43 -0.69
C VAL A 29 -18.55 -5.07 -0.13
N LEU A 30 -18.32 -4.08 -1.00
CA LEU A 30 -17.93 -2.74 -0.58
C LEU A 30 -19.05 -2.02 0.17
N GLN A 31 -20.30 -2.17 -0.26
CA GLN A 31 -21.47 -1.60 0.44
C GLN A 31 -21.64 -2.15 1.87
N GLN A 32 -21.15 -3.35 2.15
CA GLN A 32 -21.22 -3.99 3.46
C GLN A 32 -19.91 -3.87 4.25
N ALA A 33 -18.88 -3.22 3.69
CA ALA A 33 -17.59 -3.10 4.35
C ALA A 33 -17.72 -2.22 5.62
N PRO A 34 -17.28 -2.72 6.78
CA PRO A 34 -17.44 -2.01 8.05
C PRO A 34 -16.42 -0.89 8.27
N LEU A 35 -15.45 -0.76 7.38
CA LEU A 35 -14.33 0.18 7.41
C LEU A 35 -14.02 0.67 5.98
N PRO A 36 -13.31 1.79 5.84
CA PRO A 36 -12.75 2.21 4.55
C PRO A 36 -11.92 1.09 3.90
N VAL A 37 -12.01 0.97 2.57
CA VAL A 37 -11.35 -0.11 1.81
C VAL A 37 -10.40 0.46 0.77
N ILE A 38 -9.21 -0.10 0.70
CA ILE A 38 -8.28 -0.01 -0.44
C ILE A 38 -8.60 -1.20 -1.36
N ALA A 39 -8.98 -0.93 -2.60
CA ALA A 39 -9.11 -1.96 -3.63
C ALA A 39 -7.79 -2.10 -4.37
N THR A 40 -7.22 -3.30 -4.35
CA THR A 40 -5.93 -3.60 -4.99
C THR A 40 -6.10 -4.72 -6.01
N VAL A 41 -5.66 -4.48 -7.24
CA VAL A 41 -5.49 -5.49 -8.29
C VAL A 41 -4.00 -5.51 -8.64
N ARG A 42 -3.24 -6.41 -8.01
CA ARG A 42 -1.78 -6.45 -8.18
C ARG A 42 -1.40 -7.37 -9.32
N PRO A 43 -0.72 -6.88 -10.39
CA PRO A 43 -0.18 -7.72 -11.45
C PRO A 43 0.85 -8.73 -10.92
N SER A 44 0.94 -9.90 -11.58
CA SER A 44 1.90 -10.93 -11.22
C SER A 44 3.35 -10.46 -11.32
N GLU A 45 3.68 -9.61 -12.29
CA GLU A 45 4.98 -8.97 -12.46
C GLU A 45 5.39 -8.07 -11.28
N HIS A 46 4.40 -7.61 -10.49
CA HIS A 46 4.58 -6.79 -9.29
C HIS A 46 4.20 -7.53 -8.00
N GLY A 47 4.39 -8.86 -7.98
CA GLY A 47 4.18 -9.69 -6.80
C GLY A 47 2.72 -9.97 -6.45
N GLY A 48 1.82 -9.84 -7.40
CA GLY A 48 0.42 -10.20 -7.28
C GLY A 48 0.04 -11.49 -8.02
N HIS A 49 -1.24 -11.62 -8.35
CA HIS A 49 -1.81 -12.78 -9.03
C HIS A 49 -2.71 -12.40 -10.22
N PHE A 50 -2.65 -11.14 -10.65
CA PHE A 50 -3.43 -10.68 -11.79
C PHE A 50 -2.62 -10.81 -13.08
N ASP A 51 -3.12 -11.64 -14.01
CA ASP A 51 -2.50 -11.89 -15.32
C ASP A 51 -3.30 -11.29 -16.48
N GLY A 52 -4.29 -10.44 -16.19
CA GLY A 52 -5.09 -9.74 -17.19
C GLY A 52 -4.39 -8.52 -17.78
N SER A 53 -5.05 -7.88 -18.75
CA SER A 53 -4.52 -6.66 -19.37
C SER A 53 -4.59 -5.46 -18.40
N LYS A 54 -3.88 -4.40 -18.77
CA LYS A 54 -3.89 -3.14 -18.02
C LYS A 54 -5.27 -2.48 -18.02
N GLU A 55 -6.01 -2.61 -19.13
CA GLU A 55 -7.39 -2.14 -19.27
C GLU A 55 -8.35 -2.92 -18.36
N GLU A 56 -8.17 -4.24 -18.26
CA GLU A 56 -8.94 -5.09 -17.34
C GLU A 56 -8.63 -4.75 -15.88
N GLN A 57 -7.35 -4.53 -15.52
CA GLN A 57 -6.93 -4.05 -14.21
C GLN A 57 -7.63 -2.74 -13.87
N LEU A 58 -7.54 -1.76 -14.76
CA LEU A 58 -8.17 -0.45 -14.62
C LEU A 58 -9.70 -0.58 -14.45
N GLY A 59 -10.35 -1.38 -15.29
CA GLY A 59 -11.78 -1.64 -15.22
C GLY A 59 -12.24 -2.19 -13.87
N LEU A 60 -11.48 -3.11 -13.28
CA LEU A 60 -11.77 -3.65 -11.94
C LEU A 60 -11.61 -2.58 -10.84
N LEU A 61 -10.55 -1.76 -10.91
CA LEU A 61 -10.34 -0.67 -9.96
C LEU A 61 -11.42 0.40 -10.06
N LEU A 62 -11.84 0.76 -11.27
CA LEU A 62 -12.93 1.73 -11.48
C LEU A 62 -14.27 1.19 -10.95
N ARG A 63 -14.56 -0.09 -11.14
CA ARG A 63 -15.74 -0.74 -10.54
C ARG A 63 -15.68 -0.68 -9.02
N ALA A 64 -14.50 -0.94 -8.43
CA ALA A 64 -14.31 -0.83 -6.98
C ALA A 64 -14.50 0.61 -6.50
N ALA A 65 -13.97 1.58 -7.23
CA ALA A 65 -14.15 2.99 -6.92
C ALA A 65 -15.62 3.42 -6.97
N ALA A 66 -16.36 2.99 -7.99
CA ALA A 66 -17.79 3.22 -8.12
C ALA A 66 -18.61 2.50 -7.02
N GLY A 67 -18.18 1.31 -6.61
CA GLY A 67 -18.77 0.51 -5.54
C GLY A 67 -18.52 1.06 -4.12
N GLY A 68 -17.70 2.11 -3.97
CA GLY A 68 -17.48 2.80 -2.69
C GLY A 68 -16.15 2.47 -2.00
N SER A 69 -15.15 1.88 -2.69
CA SER A 69 -13.80 1.79 -2.09
C SER A 69 -13.28 3.19 -1.80
N SER A 70 -12.59 3.38 -0.70
CA SER A 70 -12.01 4.68 -0.31
C SER A 70 -10.78 5.01 -1.14
N TYR A 71 -10.01 3.98 -1.47
CA TYR A 71 -8.81 4.08 -2.29
C TYR A 71 -8.77 2.97 -3.32
N VAL A 72 -8.02 3.22 -4.40
CA VAL A 72 -7.57 2.21 -5.37
C VAL A 72 -6.05 2.25 -5.43
N ASP A 73 -5.41 1.09 -5.46
CA ASP A 73 -3.94 0.98 -5.54
C ASP A 73 -3.53 0.77 -6.99
N TRP A 74 -2.70 1.68 -7.51
CA TRP A 74 -2.15 1.64 -8.87
C TRP A 74 -0.63 1.59 -8.82
N GLU A 75 -0.05 0.61 -9.51
CA GLU A 75 1.41 0.48 -9.57
C GLU A 75 2.01 1.54 -10.48
N PHE A 76 2.97 2.31 -9.95
CA PHE A 76 3.75 3.29 -10.71
C PHE A 76 4.66 2.57 -11.70
N ARG A 77 4.62 3.02 -12.93
CA ARG A 77 5.55 2.61 -13.97
C ARG A 77 6.22 3.86 -14.51
N LYS A 78 7.56 3.81 -14.53
CA LYS A 78 8.34 4.92 -15.06
C LYS A 78 7.97 5.17 -16.53
N GLU A 79 7.89 6.45 -16.90
CA GLU A 79 7.54 6.89 -18.25
C GLU A 79 6.09 6.58 -18.68
N GLU A 80 5.23 6.16 -17.75
CA GLU A 80 3.80 5.99 -17.99
C GLU A 80 3.00 7.01 -17.20
N ASP A 81 2.07 7.66 -17.88
CA ASP A 81 1.11 8.55 -17.23
C ASP A 81 0.06 7.76 -16.43
N LEU A 82 -0.47 8.41 -15.39
CA LEU A 82 -1.64 7.88 -14.70
C LEU A 82 -2.84 7.89 -15.67
N PRO A 83 -3.58 6.78 -15.83
CA PRO A 83 -4.78 6.75 -16.65
C PRO A 83 -5.73 7.93 -16.35
N ASP A 84 -6.32 8.52 -17.37
CA ASP A 84 -7.19 9.71 -17.24
C ASP A 84 -8.32 9.52 -16.24
N GLU A 85 -8.92 8.33 -16.19
CA GLU A 85 -9.97 7.97 -15.25
C GLU A 85 -9.47 8.03 -13.80
N LEU A 86 -8.26 7.57 -13.53
CA LEU A 86 -7.62 7.66 -12.21
C LEU A 86 -7.14 9.09 -11.94
N ALA A 87 -6.66 9.81 -12.94
CA ALA A 87 -6.29 11.22 -12.82
C ALA A 87 -7.49 12.10 -12.41
N GLY A 88 -8.70 11.76 -12.87
CA GLY A 88 -9.96 12.40 -12.46
C GLY A 88 -10.32 12.18 -10.99
N MET A 89 -9.78 11.15 -10.34
CA MET A 89 -10.02 10.81 -8.93
C MET A 89 -8.71 10.61 -8.13
N ARG A 90 -7.65 11.30 -8.51
CA ARG A 90 -6.28 11.12 -7.99
C ARG A 90 -6.17 11.13 -6.47
N GLU A 91 -7.02 11.88 -5.76
CA GLU A 91 -7.05 11.92 -4.30
C GLU A 91 -7.40 10.56 -3.66
N ARG A 92 -8.05 9.68 -4.42
CA ARG A 92 -8.37 8.30 -4.03
C ARG A 92 -7.38 7.28 -4.56
N VAL A 93 -6.33 7.71 -5.23
CA VAL A 93 -5.28 6.82 -5.76
C VAL A 93 -4.15 6.69 -4.75
N ILE A 94 -3.78 5.44 -4.45
CA ILE A 94 -2.49 5.09 -3.86
C ILE A 94 -1.59 4.74 -5.04
N LEU A 95 -0.63 5.61 -5.33
CA LEU A 95 0.38 5.35 -6.34
C LEU A 95 1.51 4.57 -5.68
N SER A 96 1.68 3.31 -6.05
CA SER A 96 2.59 2.40 -5.37
C SER A 96 3.75 1.95 -6.25
N TYR A 97 4.91 1.82 -5.63
CA TYR A 97 6.11 1.24 -6.22
C TYR A 97 6.61 0.10 -5.34
N HIS A 98 6.96 -1.02 -5.95
CA HIS A 98 7.50 -2.19 -5.26
C HIS A 98 8.82 -2.63 -5.90
N ASN A 99 9.85 -2.81 -5.06
CA ASN A 99 11.09 -3.48 -5.44
C ASN A 99 11.31 -4.70 -4.52
N PHE A 100 11.13 -5.89 -5.07
CA PHE A 100 11.26 -7.15 -4.34
C PHE A 100 12.69 -7.70 -4.31
N GLN A 101 13.64 -6.99 -4.92
CA GLN A 101 15.04 -7.45 -5.04
C GLN A 101 15.94 -6.72 -4.05
N GLU A 102 15.78 -5.40 -3.92
CA GLU A 102 16.67 -4.56 -3.12
C GLU A 102 15.99 -3.25 -2.71
N THR A 103 16.68 -2.49 -1.86
CA THR A 103 16.42 -1.07 -1.64
C THR A 103 17.42 -0.27 -2.49
N PRO A 104 16.95 0.49 -3.48
CA PRO A 104 17.82 1.33 -4.31
C PRO A 104 18.60 2.36 -3.49
N PRO A 105 19.74 2.87 -4.01
CA PRO A 105 20.48 3.96 -3.40
C PRO A 105 19.61 5.22 -3.14
N ASP A 106 19.96 6.02 -2.13
CA ASP A 106 19.16 7.16 -1.68
C ASP A 106 18.82 8.15 -2.80
N ASN A 107 19.78 8.46 -3.68
CA ASN A 107 19.55 9.36 -4.81
C ASN A 107 18.52 8.80 -5.82
N THR A 108 18.52 7.48 -6.01
CA THR A 108 17.54 6.79 -6.88
C THR A 108 16.16 6.78 -6.24
N LEU A 109 16.08 6.48 -4.93
CA LEU A 109 14.83 6.55 -4.17
C LEU A 109 14.24 7.95 -4.16
N GLU A 110 15.07 8.97 -3.99
CA GLU A 110 14.66 10.38 -3.99
C GLU A 110 14.13 10.81 -5.37
N SER A 111 14.83 10.45 -6.46
CA SER A 111 14.35 10.71 -7.82
C SER A 111 13.02 10.05 -8.08
N LEU A 112 12.89 8.75 -7.78
CA LEU A 112 11.67 7.99 -7.89
C LEU A 112 10.51 8.62 -7.11
N PHE A 113 10.77 8.98 -5.85
CA PHE A 113 9.77 9.61 -5.00
C PHE A 113 9.29 10.94 -5.59
N ASN A 114 10.20 11.77 -6.09
CA ASN A 114 9.86 13.06 -6.69
C ASN A 114 9.04 12.89 -7.97
N GLU A 115 9.36 11.90 -8.81
CA GLU A 115 8.57 11.55 -9.99
C GLU A 115 7.13 11.13 -9.59
N MET A 116 7.00 10.25 -8.60
CA MET A 116 5.69 9.82 -8.08
C MET A 116 4.90 10.97 -7.43
N ALA A 117 5.56 11.82 -6.66
CA ALA A 117 4.93 12.95 -5.98
C ALA A 117 4.40 14.01 -6.97
N ALA A 118 5.08 14.19 -8.12
CA ALA A 118 4.65 15.11 -9.17
C ALA A 118 3.29 14.73 -9.80
N ILE A 119 2.90 13.45 -9.73
CA ILE A 119 1.59 12.95 -10.21
C ILE A 119 0.44 13.42 -9.31
N LYS A 120 0.72 13.81 -8.06
CA LYS A 120 -0.25 14.32 -7.08
C LYS A 120 -1.35 13.32 -6.75
N ALA A 121 -1.01 12.03 -6.67
CA ALA A 121 -1.90 11.01 -6.13
C ALA A 121 -2.20 11.27 -4.64
N GLY A 122 -3.30 10.71 -4.13
CA GLY A 122 -3.71 10.89 -2.74
C GLY A 122 -2.72 10.33 -1.73
N VAL A 123 -2.00 9.26 -2.09
CA VAL A 123 -0.92 8.65 -1.30
C VAL A 123 0.17 8.15 -2.24
N VAL A 124 1.43 8.40 -1.90
CA VAL A 124 2.59 7.75 -2.51
C VAL A 124 3.03 6.60 -1.62
N LYS A 125 3.13 5.39 -2.18
CA LYS A 125 3.55 4.19 -1.44
C LYS A 125 4.82 3.62 -2.06
N VAL A 126 5.89 3.50 -1.26
CA VAL A 126 7.17 2.94 -1.68
C VAL A 126 7.52 1.74 -0.80
N VAL A 127 7.67 0.58 -1.41
CA VAL A 127 7.98 -0.67 -0.73
C VAL A 127 9.18 -1.33 -1.39
N THR A 128 10.24 -1.59 -0.62
CA THR A 128 11.48 -2.19 -1.12
C THR A 128 11.89 -3.39 -0.27
N LEU A 129 12.84 -4.20 -0.72
CA LEU A 129 13.40 -5.28 0.09
C LEU A 129 14.64 -4.79 0.84
N ALA A 130 14.64 -4.89 2.17
CA ALA A 130 15.83 -4.60 2.96
C ALA A 130 16.85 -5.73 2.85
N GLN A 131 18.05 -5.39 2.41
CA GLN A 131 19.23 -6.28 2.41
C GLN A 131 20.16 -5.99 3.60
N LYS A 132 20.06 -4.80 4.19
CA LYS A 132 20.79 -4.35 5.40
C LYS A 132 19.87 -3.46 6.24
N MET A 133 20.22 -3.24 7.50
CA MET A 133 19.39 -2.48 8.44
C MET A 133 19.23 -1.00 8.03
N GLU A 134 20.27 -0.44 7.42
CA GLU A 134 20.30 0.96 6.96
C GLU A 134 19.25 1.25 5.87
N ASP A 135 18.87 0.24 5.09
CA ASP A 135 17.84 0.36 4.05
C ASP A 135 16.51 0.89 4.60
N ASN A 136 16.20 0.56 5.87
CA ASN A 136 15.01 1.08 6.54
C ASN A 136 15.07 2.60 6.70
N LEU A 137 16.26 3.17 6.97
CA LEU A 137 16.43 4.62 7.13
C LEU A 137 16.21 5.34 5.79
N SER A 138 16.79 4.80 4.71
CA SER A 138 16.63 5.33 3.36
C SER A 138 15.16 5.44 2.96
N VAL A 139 14.40 4.37 3.17
CA VAL A 139 12.97 4.34 2.82
C VAL A 139 12.13 5.22 3.74
N LEU A 140 12.36 5.20 5.05
CA LEU A 140 11.63 6.03 6.00
C LEU A 140 11.86 7.54 5.79
N ASN A 141 13.02 7.96 5.27
CA ASN A 141 13.32 9.35 4.93
C ASN A 141 12.33 9.91 3.90
N LEU A 142 11.76 9.09 3.03
CA LEU A 142 10.75 9.52 2.05
C LEU A 142 9.49 10.09 2.73
N ILE A 143 9.14 9.60 3.93
CA ILE A 143 8.00 10.12 4.72
C ILE A 143 8.28 11.56 5.15
N GLY A 144 9.51 11.84 5.58
CA GLY A 144 9.95 13.19 5.93
C GLY A 144 9.95 14.15 4.73
N GLN A 145 10.37 13.66 3.56
CA GLN A 145 10.33 14.42 2.30
C GLN A 145 8.88 14.71 1.89
N GLY A 146 8.00 13.70 1.94
CA GLY A 146 6.58 13.86 1.64
C GLY A 146 5.91 14.91 2.52
N ARG A 147 6.20 14.91 3.83
CA ARG A 147 5.67 15.92 4.75
C ARG A 147 6.07 17.34 4.35
N LYS A 148 7.31 17.55 3.93
CA LYS A 148 7.78 18.86 3.44
C LYS A 148 7.07 19.32 2.17
N GLN A 149 6.64 18.37 1.33
CA GLN A 149 5.96 18.61 0.05
C GLN A 149 4.43 18.56 0.17
N GLY A 150 3.87 18.29 1.37
CA GLY A 150 2.41 18.11 1.56
C GLY A 150 1.85 16.82 0.97
N VAL A 151 2.69 15.80 0.74
CA VAL A 151 2.33 14.50 0.17
C VAL A 151 2.18 13.47 1.29
N LYS A 152 1.07 12.73 1.28
CA LYS A 152 0.89 11.57 2.16
C LYS A 152 1.74 10.40 1.66
N VAL A 153 2.54 9.81 2.54
CA VAL A 153 3.48 8.75 2.18
C VAL A 153 3.27 7.52 3.04
N VAL A 154 3.37 6.36 2.41
CA VAL A 154 3.57 5.05 3.02
C VAL A 154 4.90 4.50 2.53
N ALA A 155 5.84 4.26 3.42
CA ALA A 155 7.15 3.77 3.02
C ALA A 155 7.72 2.81 4.06
N PHE A 156 8.09 1.61 3.63
CA PHE A 156 8.71 0.58 4.47
C PHE A 156 9.41 -0.49 3.63
N CYS A 157 10.22 -1.30 4.29
CA CYS A 157 10.89 -2.42 3.65
C CYS A 157 10.20 -3.77 3.93
N LEU A 158 10.39 -4.70 3.01
CA LEU A 158 10.03 -6.11 3.11
C LEU A 158 11.15 -6.92 3.78
N GLY A 159 10.83 -8.17 4.09
CA GLY A 159 11.77 -9.14 4.66
C GLY A 159 11.96 -8.99 6.16
N SER A 160 12.77 -9.89 6.74
CA SER A 160 13.03 -9.90 8.18
C SER A 160 13.74 -8.65 8.68
N LEU A 161 14.67 -8.10 7.90
CA LEU A 161 15.37 -6.86 8.20
C LEU A 161 14.49 -5.63 8.05
N GLY A 162 13.45 -5.70 7.20
CA GLY A 162 12.49 -4.62 6.95
C GLY A 162 11.40 -4.46 8.01
N ARG A 163 11.22 -5.42 8.92
CA ARG A 163 10.13 -5.42 9.90
C ARG A 163 10.03 -4.13 10.70
N ILE A 164 11.18 -3.58 11.12
CA ILE A 164 11.22 -2.37 11.93
C ILE A 164 10.60 -1.17 11.21
N SER A 165 10.82 -1.01 9.91
CA SER A 165 10.27 0.10 9.15
C SER A 165 8.75 0.07 9.02
N ARG A 166 8.10 -1.09 9.15
CA ARG A 166 6.64 -1.20 9.14
C ARG A 166 6.00 -0.53 10.36
N VAL A 167 6.64 -0.65 11.53
CA VAL A 167 6.21 0.05 12.76
C VAL A 167 6.65 1.50 12.70
N ALA A 168 7.93 1.74 12.38
CA ALA A 168 8.51 3.07 12.32
C ALA A 168 7.79 3.98 11.28
N CYS A 169 7.25 3.43 10.22
CA CYS A 169 6.44 4.17 9.23
C CYS A 169 5.37 5.02 9.93
N LEU A 170 4.59 4.46 10.85
CA LEU A 170 3.57 5.21 11.59
C LEU A 170 4.19 6.22 12.56
N LEU A 171 5.25 5.83 13.26
CA LEU A 171 5.89 6.68 14.28
C LEU A 171 6.53 7.94 13.68
N VAL A 172 7.00 7.86 12.43
CA VAL A 172 7.59 9.02 11.74
C VAL A 172 6.58 9.80 10.89
N GLY A 173 5.28 9.43 10.95
CA GLY A 173 4.19 10.16 10.30
C GLY A 173 3.78 9.64 8.93
N GLY A 174 4.05 8.37 8.63
CA GLY A 174 3.46 7.69 7.48
C GLY A 174 1.94 7.59 7.56
N ALA A 175 1.27 7.58 6.43
CA ALA A 175 -0.19 7.66 6.37
C ALA A 175 -0.88 6.42 6.96
N PHE A 176 -0.33 5.24 6.75
CA PHE A 176 -0.76 3.97 7.32
C PHE A 176 0.33 2.90 7.14
N THR A 177 0.12 1.73 7.74
CA THR A 177 0.95 0.53 7.54
C THR A 177 0.06 -0.69 7.38
N TYR A 178 0.65 -1.84 7.07
CA TYR A 178 -0.06 -3.08 6.81
C TYR A 178 0.24 -4.12 7.88
N ALA A 179 -0.81 -4.78 8.36
CA ALA A 179 -0.73 -5.91 9.28
C ALA A 179 -1.60 -7.06 8.77
N ALA A 180 -1.22 -8.29 9.06
CA ALA A 180 -2.03 -9.48 8.80
C ALA A 180 -3.03 -9.69 9.96
N LEU A 181 -4.17 -10.34 9.70
CA LEU A 181 -5.13 -10.67 10.77
C LEU A 181 -4.57 -11.74 11.71
N GLU A 182 -3.84 -12.70 11.18
CA GLU A 182 -3.25 -13.80 11.92
C GLU A 182 -1.97 -14.29 11.26
N ARG A 183 -1.17 -15.06 11.99
CA ARG A 183 0.03 -15.69 11.47
C ARG A 183 -0.32 -16.70 10.38
N GLY A 184 0.45 -16.69 9.29
CA GLY A 184 0.21 -17.51 8.10
C GLY A 184 -0.76 -16.88 7.09
N ALA A 185 -1.34 -15.70 7.40
CA ALA A 185 -2.17 -14.92 6.49
C ALA A 185 -1.46 -13.63 6.02
N GLU A 186 -0.13 -13.57 6.15
CA GLU A 186 0.67 -12.43 5.72
C GLU A 186 0.66 -12.32 4.18
N ALA A 187 0.28 -11.16 3.68
CA ALA A 187 0.30 -10.85 2.25
C ALA A 187 1.72 -10.55 1.72
N ALA A 188 2.69 -10.31 2.62
CA ALA A 188 4.06 -10.02 2.25
C ALA A 188 5.04 -10.38 3.38
N PRO A 189 6.29 -10.78 3.04
CA PRO A 189 7.31 -11.11 4.04
C PRO A 189 7.56 -9.99 5.05
N GLY A 190 7.65 -10.36 6.33
CA GLY A 190 7.94 -9.42 7.41
C GLY A 190 6.74 -8.68 7.98
N GLN A 191 5.50 -8.96 7.56
CA GLN A 191 4.32 -8.40 8.20
C GLN A 191 4.22 -8.86 9.66
N PHE A 192 3.72 -7.96 10.51
CA PHE A 192 3.21 -8.29 11.83
C PHE A 192 1.73 -8.65 11.73
N THR A 193 1.25 -9.42 12.69
CA THR A 193 -0.20 -9.52 12.90
C THR A 193 -0.73 -8.22 13.49
N LEU A 194 -2.02 -7.97 13.33
CA LEU A 194 -2.66 -6.76 13.86
C LEU A 194 -2.48 -6.62 15.39
N PRO A 195 -2.65 -7.68 16.22
CA PRO A 195 -2.35 -7.60 17.65
C PRO A 195 -0.87 -7.31 17.96
N GLU A 196 0.07 -7.90 17.20
CA GLU A 196 1.51 -7.60 17.37
C GLU A 196 1.80 -6.14 17.05
N MET A 197 1.22 -5.61 15.97
CA MET A 197 1.39 -4.21 15.58
C MET A 197 0.87 -3.25 16.66
N HIS A 198 -0.33 -3.48 17.19
CA HIS A 198 -0.88 -2.66 18.29
C HIS A 198 0.02 -2.68 19.51
N ARG A 199 0.43 -3.88 19.95
CA ARG A 199 1.31 -3.99 21.11
C ARG A 199 2.65 -3.25 20.93
N LEU A 200 3.25 -3.31 19.73
CA LEU A 200 4.49 -2.58 19.45
C LEU A 200 4.27 -1.06 19.50
N LEU A 201 3.17 -0.58 18.93
CA LEU A 201 2.85 0.85 18.96
C LEU A 201 2.56 1.35 20.38
N GLU A 202 1.82 0.59 21.20
CA GLU A 202 1.57 0.91 22.60
C GLU A 202 2.87 0.99 23.44
N MET A 203 3.86 0.16 23.11
CA MET A 203 5.15 0.16 23.82
C MET A 203 6.08 1.31 23.39
N LEU A 204 5.84 1.92 22.22
CA LEU A 204 6.69 2.94 21.61
C LEU A 204 6.09 4.36 21.65
N GLN A 205 4.86 4.51 22.08
CA GLN A 205 4.14 5.79 22.30
C GLN A 205 4.11 6.15 23.77
#